data_6100eef148aa04feca7cf334b9971409
#
_entry.id   6100eef148aa04feca7cf334b9971409
#
_cell.length_a   1.000
_cell.length_b   1.000
_cell.length_c   1.000
_cell.angle_alpha   90.00
_cell.angle_beta   90.00
_cell.angle_gamma   90.00
#
_symmetry.space_group_name_H-M   'P 1'
#
loop_
_entity.id
_entity.type
_entity.pdbx_description
1 polymer ?
#
loop_
_entity_poly.entity_id
_entity_poly.type
_entity_poly.pdbx_seq_one_letter_code
_entity_poly.pdbx_strand_id
1 'polypeptide(L)'
;MWAIGPSVAAQKTWGNYPAVTHIMSAVFEGGLLDFEAASTVESRYFAACVMSPAAKNMIGTLWYQLNALKKGASRPPGVPRSVVSKLGVLGAGMMGAGIACVAAKAGIEVV
;
A
#
# COMPACT_ATOMS: atom_id res chain seq x y z
N MET A 1 -19.98 -17.93 -5.61
CA MET A 1 -18.87 -17.11 -5.10
C MET A 1 -17.69 -17.04 -6.07
N TRP A 2 -17.20 -18.15 -6.62
CA TRP A 2 -16.06 -18.20 -7.53
C TRP A 2 -16.30 -17.59 -8.92
N ALA A 3 -17.52 -17.59 -9.43
CA ALA A 3 -17.85 -16.97 -10.72
C ALA A 3 -17.78 -15.43 -10.70
N ILE A 4 -17.97 -14.80 -9.55
CA ILE A 4 -18.06 -13.33 -9.41
C ILE A 4 -16.78 -12.75 -8.76
N GLY A 5 -16.14 -13.52 -7.88
CA GLY A 5 -14.98 -13.09 -7.14
C GLY A 5 -13.86 -12.48 -7.99
N PRO A 6 -13.40 -13.14 -9.07
CA PRO A 6 -12.37 -12.60 -9.94
C PRO A 6 -12.74 -11.27 -10.59
N SER A 7 -13.99 -11.11 -11.01
CA SER A 7 -14.48 -9.87 -11.61
C SER A 7 -14.49 -8.72 -10.61
N VAL A 8 -14.94 -8.96 -9.38
CA VAL A 8 -14.93 -7.96 -8.30
C VAL A 8 -13.50 -7.58 -7.91
N ALA A 9 -12.61 -8.57 -7.83
CA ALA A 9 -11.20 -8.33 -7.55
C ALA A 9 -10.54 -7.49 -8.65
N ALA A 10 -10.75 -7.86 -9.91
CA ALA A 10 -10.24 -7.12 -11.06
C ALA A 10 -10.76 -5.68 -11.09
N GLN A 11 -12.05 -5.48 -10.82
CA GLN A 11 -12.67 -4.15 -10.76
C GLN A 11 -12.05 -3.27 -9.66
N LYS A 12 -11.76 -3.82 -8.48
CA LYS A 12 -11.17 -3.07 -7.37
C LYS A 12 -9.68 -2.81 -7.52
N THR A 13 -8.98 -3.67 -8.22
CA THR A 13 -7.52 -3.61 -8.35
C THR A 13 -7.05 -3.11 -9.72
N TRP A 14 -7.97 -2.92 -10.66
CA TRP A 14 -7.68 -2.51 -12.05
C TRP A 14 -6.67 -3.45 -12.72
N GLY A 15 -6.58 -4.70 -12.27
CA GLY A 15 -5.60 -5.67 -12.75
C GLY A 15 -4.14 -5.43 -12.33
N ASN A 16 -3.88 -4.42 -11.49
CA ASN A 16 -2.51 -4.03 -11.13
C ASN A 16 -1.89 -4.88 -10.02
N TYR A 17 -2.66 -5.77 -9.38
CA TYR A 17 -2.20 -6.61 -8.27
C TYR A 17 -2.30 -8.09 -8.62
N PRO A 18 -1.28 -8.68 -9.28
CA PRO A 18 -1.29 -10.10 -9.67
C PRO A 18 -1.51 -11.04 -8.49
N ALA A 19 -1.04 -10.67 -7.30
CA ALA A 19 -1.19 -11.45 -6.09
C ALA A 19 -2.66 -11.76 -5.76
N VAL A 20 -3.58 -10.84 -6.03
CA VAL A 20 -5.02 -11.05 -5.77
C VAL A 20 -5.55 -12.20 -6.64
N THR A 21 -5.21 -12.22 -7.91
CA THR A 21 -5.59 -13.30 -8.82
C THR A 21 -4.95 -14.63 -8.41
N HIS A 22 -3.67 -14.62 -8.07
CA HIS A 22 -2.95 -15.83 -7.64
C HIS A 22 -3.51 -16.39 -6.33
N ILE A 23 -3.87 -15.56 -5.34
CA ILE A 23 -4.51 -16.01 -4.10
C ILE A 23 -5.84 -16.68 -4.41
N MET A 24 -6.66 -16.08 -5.26
CA MET A 24 -7.96 -16.65 -5.61
C MET A 24 -7.81 -17.99 -6.34
N SER A 25 -6.85 -18.09 -7.25
CA SER A 25 -6.56 -19.34 -7.95
C SER A 25 -6.03 -20.41 -6.98
N ALA A 26 -5.12 -20.06 -6.09
CA ALA A 26 -4.57 -20.98 -5.09
C ALA A 26 -5.68 -21.53 -4.17
N VAL A 27 -6.59 -20.67 -3.70
CA VAL A 27 -7.72 -21.10 -2.87
C VAL A 27 -8.69 -21.98 -3.63
N PHE A 28 -8.96 -21.67 -4.89
CA PHE A 28 -9.88 -22.46 -5.72
C PHE A 28 -9.30 -23.85 -6.04
N GLU A 29 -8.06 -23.90 -6.51
CA GLU A 29 -7.40 -25.17 -6.85
C GLU A 29 -7.10 -26.00 -5.61
N GLY A 30 -6.56 -25.36 -4.56
CA GLY A 30 -6.22 -26.02 -3.30
C GLY A 30 -7.41 -26.58 -2.55
N GLY A 31 -8.59 -25.93 -2.67
CA GLY A 31 -9.83 -26.42 -2.05
C GLY A 31 -10.35 -27.75 -2.62
N LEU A 32 -9.80 -28.21 -3.72
CA LEU A 32 -10.14 -29.49 -4.37
C LEU A 32 -9.12 -30.59 -4.06
N LEU A 33 -8.07 -30.31 -3.31
CA LEU A 33 -6.90 -31.15 -3.09
C LEU A 33 -6.72 -31.46 -1.60
N ASP A 34 -5.88 -32.47 -1.31
CA ASP A 34 -5.36 -32.65 0.04
C ASP A 34 -4.39 -31.54 0.43
N PHE A 35 -4.05 -31.44 1.71
CA PHE A 35 -3.24 -30.35 2.26
C PHE A 35 -1.86 -30.24 1.60
N GLU A 36 -1.17 -31.33 1.35
CA GLU A 36 0.18 -31.30 0.79
C GLU A 36 0.17 -30.85 -0.68
N ALA A 37 -0.76 -31.36 -1.46
CA ALA A 37 -0.95 -30.95 -2.84
C ALA A 37 -1.40 -29.47 -2.91
N ALA A 38 -2.32 -29.04 -2.04
CA ALA A 38 -2.76 -27.65 -1.93
C ALA A 38 -1.61 -26.70 -1.59
N SER A 39 -0.75 -27.06 -0.63
CA SER A 39 0.45 -26.30 -0.27
C SER A 39 1.45 -26.19 -1.43
N THR A 40 1.54 -27.22 -2.26
CA THR A 40 2.36 -27.17 -3.48
C THR A 40 1.79 -26.18 -4.50
N VAL A 41 0.47 -26.15 -4.67
CA VAL A 41 -0.22 -25.18 -5.54
C VAL A 41 0.02 -23.76 -5.04
N GLU A 42 -0.17 -23.51 -3.75
CA GLU A 42 0.10 -22.20 -3.12
C GLU A 42 1.54 -21.74 -3.36
N SER A 43 2.51 -22.63 -3.14
CA SER A 43 3.94 -22.35 -3.36
C SER A 43 4.24 -21.93 -4.79
N ARG A 44 3.60 -22.54 -5.78
CA ARG A 44 3.75 -22.15 -7.20
C ARG A 44 3.22 -20.75 -7.46
N TYR A 45 2.03 -20.43 -6.97
CA TYR A 45 1.45 -19.10 -7.12
C TYR A 45 2.26 -18.05 -6.37
N PHE A 46 2.76 -18.37 -5.19
CA PHE A 46 3.66 -17.48 -4.43
C PHE A 46 4.96 -17.20 -5.20
N ALA A 47 5.60 -18.23 -5.75
CA ALA A 47 6.80 -18.07 -6.57
C ALA A 47 6.52 -17.19 -7.80
N ALA A 48 5.39 -17.36 -8.47
CA ALA A 48 4.98 -16.50 -9.59
C ALA A 48 4.81 -15.04 -9.15
N CYS A 49 4.22 -14.78 -7.97
CA CYS A 49 4.13 -13.43 -7.41
C CYS A 49 5.51 -12.83 -7.17
N VAL A 50 6.39 -13.54 -6.49
CA VAL A 50 7.74 -13.05 -6.12
C VAL A 50 8.58 -12.74 -7.36
N MET A 51 8.47 -13.55 -8.40
CA MET A 51 9.20 -13.36 -9.64
C MET A 51 8.62 -12.26 -10.54
N SER A 52 7.43 -11.74 -10.22
CA SER A 52 6.76 -10.75 -11.06
C SER A 52 7.45 -9.38 -11.00
N PRO A 53 7.46 -8.62 -12.10
CA PRO A 53 7.90 -7.23 -12.09
C PRO A 53 7.07 -6.36 -11.12
N ALA A 54 5.79 -6.66 -10.96
CA ALA A 54 4.90 -5.94 -10.05
C ALA A 54 5.39 -6.03 -8.59
N ALA A 55 5.77 -7.22 -8.11
CA ALA A 55 6.30 -7.39 -6.76
C ALA A 55 7.58 -6.57 -6.55
N LYS A 56 8.52 -6.63 -7.49
CA LYS A 56 9.77 -5.86 -7.42
C LYS A 56 9.53 -4.36 -7.40
N ASN A 57 8.65 -3.87 -8.25
CA ASN A 57 8.29 -2.45 -8.32
C ASN A 57 7.60 -1.99 -7.04
N MET A 58 6.66 -2.78 -6.52
CA MET A 58 5.96 -2.46 -5.27
C MET A 58 6.92 -2.44 -4.08
N ILE A 59 7.80 -3.42 -3.94
CA ILE A 59 8.82 -3.45 -2.90
C ILE A 59 9.76 -2.25 -3.04
N GLY A 60 10.22 -1.95 -4.25
CA GLY A 60 11.09 -0.82 -4.54
C GLY A 60 10.46 0.51 -4.15
N THR A 61 9.22 0.75 -4.59
CA THR A 61 8.54 2.04 -4.39
C THR A 61 7.91 2.16 -3.00
N LEU A 62 7.09 1.19 -2.60
CA LEU A 62 6.27 1.29 -1.39
C LEU A 62 7.05 0.95 -0.11
N TRP A 63 8.15 0.22 -0.23
CA TRP A 63 8.98 -0.13 0.92
C TRP A 63 10.30 0.66 0.94
N TYR A 64 11.18 0.43 -0.02
CA TYR A 64 12.51 1.05 0.04
C TYR A 64 12.48 2.56 -0.15
N GLN A 65 11.86 3.05 -1.22
CA GLN A 65 11.83 4.48 -1.52
C GLN A 65 11.01 5.25 -0.49
N LEU A 66 9.85 4.75 -0.09
CA LEU A 66 9.02 5.39 0.92
C LEU A 66 9.73 5.47 2.28
N ASN A 67 10.44 4.42 2.69
CA ASN A 67 11.22 4.44 3.92
C ASN A 67 12.43 5.39 3.83
N ALA A 68 13.08 5.48 2.68
CA ALA A 68 14.15 6.45 2.44
C ALA A 68 13.64 7.89 2.57
N LEU A 69 12.48 8.20 1.97
CA LEU A 69 11.85 9.51 2.09
C LEU A 69 11.45 9.84 3.53
N LYS A 70 10.86 8.89 4.25
CA LYS A 70 10.51 9.05 5.67
C LYS A 70 11.75 9.33 6.55
N LYS A 71 12.90 8.78 6.20
CA LYS A 71 14.18 9.06 6.87
C LYS A 71 14.81 10.40 6.45
N GLY A 72 14.21 11.12 5.52
CA GLY A 72 14.68 12.42 5.06
C GLY A 72 15.74 12.36 3.96
N ALA A 73 15.79 11.31 3.15
CA ALA A 73 16.77 11.17 2.06
C ALA A 73 16.75 12.31 1.04
N SER A 74 15.60 12.97 0.85
CA SER A 74 15.46 14.13 -0.04
C SER A 74 15.86 15.47 0.62
N ARG A 75 16.20 15.47 1.90
CA ARG A 75 16.57 16.70 2.59
C ARG A 75 18.01 17.09 2.22
N PRO A 76 18.25 18.35 1.85
CA PRO A 76 19.62 18.82 1.61
C PRO A 76 20.50 18.62 2.84
N PRO A 77 21.75 18.21 2.66
CA PRO A 77 22.70 18.07 3.78
C PRO A 77 22.93 19.43 4.46
N GLY A 78 23.05 19.42 5.77
CA GLY A 78 23.29 20.64 6.57
C GLY A 78 22.07 21.46 6.92
N VAL A 79 20.88 21.11 6.41
CA VAL A 79 19.62 21.79 6.78
C VAL A 79 18.98 21.08 7.97
N PRO A 80 18.88 21.72 9.14
CA PRO A 80 18.27 21.12 10.33
C PRO A 80 16.77 20.88 10.12
N ARG A 81 16.19 19.95 10.87
CA ARG A 81 14.74 19.77 10.91
C ARG A 81 14.10 21.01 11.51
N SER A 82 13.19 21.65 10.77
CA SER A 82 12.32 22.68 11.34
C SER A 82 11.20 22.03 12.15
N VAL A 83 10.94 22.61 13.31
CA VAL A 83 9.77 22.26 14.11
C VAL A 83 8.71 23.35 13.86
N VAL A 84 7.56 22.93 13.32
CA VAL A 84 6.45 23.84 13.08
C VAL A 84 5.60 23.90 14.34
N SER A 85 5.56 25.05 15.00
CA SER A 85 4.75 25.30 16.19
C SER A 85 3.44 26.03 15.88
N LYS A 86 3.38 26.73 14.75
CA LYS A 86 2.21 27.51 14.32
C LYS A 86 1.97 27.34 12.82
N LEU A 87 0.72 27.10 12.44
CA LEU A 87 0.28 26.87 11.06
C LEU A 87 -0.87 27.79 10.71
N GLY A 88 -0.71 28.58 9.65
CA GLY A 88 -1.81 29.32 9.03
C GLY A 88 -2.53 28.47 7.98
N VAL A 89 -3.85 28.36 8.07
CA VAL A 89 -4.68 27.64 7.10
C VAL A 89 -5.58 28.63 6.36
N LEU A 90 -5.29 28.85 5.08
CA LEU A 90 -6.11 29.72 4.24
C LEU A 90 -7.25 28.91 3.60
N GLY A 91 -8.46 29.17 4.06
CA GLY A 91 -9.69 28.53 3.58
C GLY A 91 -10.23 27.45 4.51
N ALA A 92 -11.48 27.62 4.93
CA ALA A 92 -12.19 26.72 5.85
C ALA A 92 -13.07 25.67 5.15
N GLY A 93 -12.77 25.33 3.88
CA GLY A 93 -13.44 24.27 3.17
C GLY A 93 -13.11 22.88 3.73
N MET A 94 -13.69 21.85 3.14
CA MET A 94 -13.56 20.46 3.61
C MET A 94 -12.09 20.04 3.86
N MET A 95 -11.17 20.37 2.96
CA MET A 95 -9.75 20.06 3.14
C MET A 95 -9.07 20.94 4.18
N GLY A 96 -9.33 22.26 4.17
CA GLY A 96 -8.74 23.18 5.15
C GLY A 96 -9.14 22.84 6.58
N ALA A 97 -10.41 22.53 6.82
CA ALA A 97 -10.90 22.08 8.12
C ALA A 97 -10.23 20.76 8.56
N GLY A 98 -10.05 19.81 7.63
CA GLY A 98 -9.35 18.56 7.91
C GLY A 98 -7.87 18.77 8.27
N ILE A 99 -7.16 19.62 7.53
CA ILE A 99 -5.75 19.96 7.80
C ILE A 99 -5.63 20.66 9.16
N ALA A 100 -6.49 21.64 9.45
CA ALA A 100 -6.51 22.35 10.74
C ALA A 100 -6.74 21.38 11.90
N CYS A 101 -7.69 20.46 11.76
CA CYS A 101 -8.00 19.47 12.80
C CYS A 101 -6.80 18.53 13.06
N VAL A 102 -6.14 18.03 12.02
CA VAL A 102 -4.98 17.14 12.17
C VAL A 102 -3.78 17.89 12.78
N ALA A 103 -3.54 19.14 12.37
CA ALA A 103 -2.47 19.97 12.91
C ALA A 103 -2.71 20.28 14.41
N ALA A 104 -3.93 20.65 14.78
CA ALA A 104 -4.29 20.89 16.18
C ALA A 104 -4.14 19.64 17.04
N LYS A 105 -4.55 18.47 16.55
CA LYS A 105 -4.32 17.19 17.23
C LYS A 105 -2.84 16.84 17.40
N ALA A 106 -1.99 17.31 16.51
CA ALA A 106 -0.54 17.17 16.62
C ALA A 106 0.12 18.21 17.56
N GLY A 107 -0.67 19.06 18.22
CA GLY A 107 -0.17 20.10 19.15
C GLY A 107 0.35 21.35 18.45
N ILE A 108 0.04 21.56 17.18
CA ILE A 108 0.42 22.74 16.41
C ILE A 108 -0.67 23.80 16.56
N GLU A 109 -0.30 25.03 16.92
CA GLU A 109 -1.23 26.17 16.94
C GLU A 109 -1.72 26.44 15.52
N VAL A 110 -3.05 26.52 15.34
CA VAL A 110 -3.66 26.77 14.03
C VAL A 110 -4.38 28.11 14.02
N VAL A 111 -4.11 28.90 12.99
CA VAL A 111 -4.73 30.21 12.75
C VAL A 111 -5.28 30.27 11.32
#